data_f0aae4a758001c8142d9015e5154dfd2
#
_entry.id   f0aae4a758001c8142d9015e5154dfd2
#
_cell.length_a   1.000
_cell.length_b   1.000
_cell.length_c   1.000
_cell.angle_alpha   90.00
_cell.angle_beta   90.00
_cell.angle_gamma   90.00
#
_symmetry.space_group_name_H-M   'P 1'
#
loop_
_entity.id
_entity.type
_entity.pdbx_description
1 polymer ?
#
loop_
_entity_poly.entity_id
_entity_poly.type
_entity_poly.pdbx_seq_one_letter_code
_entity_poly.pdbx_strand_id
1 'polypeptide(L)'
;SFTDGNRMMGLEGGGSYLTYVHPIYSETPNTSQQHVIQTTFDFINSYGGWTDNYRLYDWNVASQEENATYRMIIDGLPVFESRGRDLASIHVTRSGGQVTEFSRPLYNLDQSPLDAKRTMELAAGQDILNYVEEKFGPQEIENIRIGYKMDRTDHLVIHFEPSWYVQVDGSWYSVDLND
;
A
#
# COMPACT_ATOMS: atom_id res chain seq x y z
N SER A 1 22.19 2.52 -5.60
CA SER A 1 22.05 1.50 -4.57
C SER A 1 23.23 1.55 -3.61
N PHE A 2 23.00 1.20 -2.36
CA PHE A 2 24.00 1.07 -1.31
C PHE A 2 23.97 -0.36 -0.80
N THR A 3 25.11 -0.93 -0.45
CA THR A 3 25.18 -2.27 0.13
C THR A 3 26.30 -2.32 1.19
N ASP A 4 26.06 -3.08 2.27
CA ASP A 4 27.07 -3.42 3.27
C ASP A 4 27.55 -4.90 3.16
N GLY A 5 27.22 -5.55 2.04
CA GLY A 5 27.50 -6.95 1.78
C GLY A 5 26.36 -7.91 2.15
N ASN A 6 25.53 -7.55 3.14
CA ASN A 6 24.39 -8.35 3.58
C ASN A 6 23.05 -7.66 3.37
N ARG A 7 23.05 -6.34 3.22
CA ARG A 7 21.84 -5.54 3.04
C ARG A 7 21.98 -4.68 1.79
N MET A 8 20.92 -4.52 1.09
CA MET A 8 20.86 -3.69 -0.11
C MET A 8 19.77 -2.63 0.06
N MET A 9 20.12 -1.39 -0.24
CA MET A 9 19.17 -0.28 -0.27
C MET A 9 19.23 0.38 -1.65
N GLY A 10 18.09 0.54 -2.28
CA GLY A 10 17.93 1.12 -3.61
C GLY A 10 17.01 2.33 -3.60
N LEU A 11 17.30 3.28 -4.49
CA LEU A 11 16.38 4.36 -4.85
C LEU A 11 15.91 4.12 -6.28
N GLU A 12 14.62 4.17 -6.48
CA GLU A 12 13.97 3.90 -7.76
C GLU A 12 13.02 5.04 -8.15
N GLY A 13 12.55 5.04 -9.41
CA GLY A 13 11.61 6.04 -9.89
C GLY A 13 12.12 7.48 -9.80
N GLY A 14 13.42 7.70 -10.14
CA GLY A 14 14.02 9.04 -10.02
C GLY A 14 14.25 9.50 -8.58
N GLY A 15 14.34 8.57 -7.64
CA GLY A 15 14.54 8.86 -6.21
C GLY A 15 13.24 9.02 -5.41
N SER A 16 12.09 8.73 -6.02
CA SER A 16 10.79 8.86 -5.35
C SER A 16 10.37 7.62 -4.54
N TYR A 17 11.16 6.55 -4.62
CA TYR A 17 10.85 5.28 -3.96
C TYR A 17 12.09 4.61 -3.40
N LEU A 18 12.00 4.14 -2.16
CA LEU A 18 13.06 3.42 -1.46
C LEU A 18 12.72 1.93 -1.43
N THR A 19 13.71 1.10 -1.72
CA THR A 19 13.67 -0.34 -1.51
C THR A 19 14.80 -0.77 -0.60
N TYR A 20 14.53 -1.73 0.28
CA TYR A 20 15.49 -2.35 1.17
C TYR A 20 15.32 -3.86 1.11
N VAL A 21 16.41 -4.57 1.02
CA VAL A 21 16.44 -6.04 1.02
C VAL A 21 17.54 -6.52 1.95
N HIS A 22 17.19 -7.44 2.82
CA HIS A 22 18.11 -8.13 3.72
C HIS A 22 17.88 -9.64 3.61
N PRO A 23 18.53 -10.34 2.68
CA PRO A 23 18.40 -11.79 2.57
C PRO A 23 18.85 -12.47 3.87
N ILE A 24 18.04 -13.37 4.38
CA ILE A 24 18.39 -14.20 5.53
C ILE A 24 19.10 -15.43 4.99
N TYR A 25 20.38 -15.57 5.31
CA TYR A 25 21.20 -16.74 4.94
C TYR A 25 21.30 -17.77 6.06
N SER A 26 20.77 -17.50 7.26
CA SER A 26 20.88 -18.42 8.40
C SER A 26 19.57 -19.16 8.64
N GLU A 27 19.64 -20.48 8.72
CA GLU A 27 18.54 -21.37 9.07
C GLU A 27 18.12 -21.29 10.55
N THR A 28 18.76 -20.46 11.37
CA THR A 28 18.37 -20.28 12.77
C THR A 28 17.22 -19.28 12.82
N PRO A 29 15.98 -19.72 13.09
CA PRO A 29 14.88 -18.80 13.27
C PRO A 29 15.19 -17.93 14.49
N ASN A 30 15.44 -16.66 14.24
CA ASN A 30 15.42 -15.70 15.33
C ASN A 30 13.94 -15.54 15.73
N THR A 31 13.53 -16.31 16.70
CA THR A 31 12.17 -16.27 17.27
C THR A 31 12.02 -15.01 18.10
N SER A 32 12.04 -13.85 17.44
CA SER A 32 11.55 -12.63 18.06
C SER A 32 10.07 -12.87 18.38
N GLN A 33 9.75 -12.94 19.67
CA GLN A 33 8.36 -13.05 20.15
C GLN A 33 7.57 -11.74 19.93
N GLN A 34 8.24 -10.72 19.41
CA GLN A 34 7.61 -9.44 19.14
C GLN A 34 6.60 -9.57 18.00
N HIS A 35 5.40 -9.06 18.21
CA HIS A 35 4.35 -9.08 17.22
C HIS A 35 4.77 -8.34 15.94
N VAL A 36 4.39 -8.85 14.76
CA VAL A 36 4.78 -8.28 13.46
C VAL A 36 4.46 -6.79 13.34
N ILE A 37 3.31 -6.35 13.83
CA ILE A 37 2.90 -4.94 13.79
C ILE A 37 3.90 -4.07 14.55
N GLN A 38 4.34 -4.47 15.74
CA GLN A 38 5.33 -3.71 16.51
C GLN A 38 6.68 -3.68 15.78
N THR A 39 7.14 -4.82 15.29
CA THR A 39 8.41 -4.91 14.55
C THR A 39 8.41 -4.04 13.29
N THR A 40 7.34 -4.09 12.51
CA THR A 40 7.22 -3.30 11.27
C THR A 40 7.08 -1.81 11.55
N PHE A 41 6.32 -1.44 12.59
CA PHE A 41 6.17 -0.07 13.04
C PHE A 41 7.51 0.53 13.51
N ASP A 42 8.25 -0.18 14.35
CA ASP A 42 9.58 0.24 14.83
C ASP A 42 10.57 0.36 13.68
N PHE A 43 10.49 -0.55 12.69
CA PHE A 43 11.33 -0.50 11.51
C PHE A 43 11.03 0.75 10.66
N ILE A 44 9.77 1.04 10.36
CA ILE A 44 9.37 2.24 9.62
C ILE A 44 9.86 3.50 10.33
N ASN A 45 9.69 3.58 11.65
CA ASN A 45 10.16 4.71 12.45
C ASN A 45 11.68 4.89 12.39
N SER A 46 12.44 3.81 12.30
CA SER A 46 13.90 3.84 12.20
C SER A 46 14.41 4.24 10.82
N TYR A 47 13.61 4.05 9.78
CA TYR A 47 13.97 4.30 8.39
C TYR A 47 13.12 5.40 7.72
N GLY A 48 13.09 6.56 8.34
CA GLY A 48 12.48 7.78 7.81
C GLY A 48 11.08 8.11 8.34
N GLY A 49 10.51 7.23 9.18
CA GLY A 49 9.23 7.48 9.84
C GLY A 49 8.04 7.55 8.87
N TRP A 50 7.00 8.21 9.32
CA TRP A 50 5.75 8.37 8.60
C TRP A 50 5.71 9.75 7.93
N THR A 51 5.67 9.79 6.60
CA THR A 51 5.65 11.06 5.85
C THR A 51 4.24 11.66 5.78
N ASP A 52 3.24 10.78 5.82
CA ASP A 52 1.82 11.11 5.74
C ASP A 52 1.01 10.25 6.70
N ASN A 53 -0.30 10.29 6.62
CA ASN A 53 -1.15 9.44 7.41
C ASN A 53 -1.26 8.06 6.77
N TYR A 54 -0.67 7.05 7.39
CA TYR A 54 -0.74 5.66 6.98
C TYR A 54 -1.44 4.82 8.04
N ARG A 55 -2.15 3.78 7.61
CA ARG A 55 -2.73 2.77 8.51
C ARG A 55 -2.40 1.38 8.00
N LEU A 56 -2.24 0.43 8.92
CA LEU A 56 -2.17 -0.99 8.57
C LEU A 56 -3.47 -1.34 7.84
N TYR A 57 -3.32 -1.82 6.62
CA TYR A 57 -4.43 -2.08 5.72
C TYR A 57 -4.58 -3.57 5.40
N ASP A 58 -3.48 -4.21 5.08
CA ASP A 58 -3.42 -5.64 4.85
C ASP A 58 -2.28 -6.26 5.66
N TRP A 59 -2.53 -7.41 6.21
CA TRP A 59 -1.55 -8.26 6.85
C TRP A 59 -1.85 -9.70 6.49
N ASN A 60 -0.87 -10.37 5.90
CA ASN A 60 -0.99 -11.78 5.57
C ASN A 60 0.26 -12.56 6.02
N VAL A 61 0.06 -13.83 6.21
CA VAL A 61 1.12 -14.78 6.56
C VAL A 61 1.11 -15.88 5.51
N ALA A 62 2.23 -16.02 4.79
CA ALA A 62 2.41 -17.05 3.79
C ALA A 62 3.72 -17.80 4.05
N SER A 63 3.62 -19.11 4.27
CA SER A 63 4.77 -19.95 4.61
C SER A 63 5.43 -19.52 5.93
N GLN A 64 6.56 -18.84 5.89
CA GLN A 64 7.27 -18.30 7.06
C GLN A 64 7.47 -16.78 6.96
N GLU A 65 6.81 -16.17 6.03
CA GLU A 65 6.86 -14.73 5.79
C GLU A 65 5.56 -14.06 6.24
N GLU A 66 5.70 -12.91 6.86
CA GLU A 66 4.62 -12.05 7.25
C GLU A 66 4.73 -10.74 6.46
N ASN A 67 3.68 -10.40 5.74
CA ASN A 67 3.63 -9.22 4.91
C ASN A 67 2.64 -8.21 5.51
N ALA A 68 3.10 -7.00 5.78
CA ALA A 68 2.29 -5.90 6.26
C ALA A 68 2.28 -4.77 5.23
N THR A 69 1.11 -4.31 4.86
CA THR A 69 0.90 -3.16 3.98
C THR A 69 0.24 -2.03 4.77
N TYR A 70 0.94 -0.92 4.86
CA TYR A 70 0.42 0.32 5.43
C TYR A 70 0.02 1.24 4.28
N ARG A 71 -1.26 1.55 4.18
CA ARG A 71 -1.81 2.35 3.10
C ARG A 71 -2.05 3.79 3.54
N MET A 72 -1.75 4.72 2.65
CA MET A 72 -2.03 6.14 2.85
C MET A 72 -3.53 6.38 3.01
N ILE A 73 -3.88 7.25 3.93
CA ILE A 73 -5.26 7.64 4.22
C ILE A 73 -5.40 9.14 4.01
N ILE A 74 -6.36 9.53 3.20
CA ILE A 74 -6.74 10.93 2.97
C ILE A 74 -8.22 11.09 3.30
N ASP A 75 -8.55 12.06 4.14
CA ASP A 75 -9.93 12.32 4.59
C ASP A 75 -10.66 11.05 5.10
N GLY A 76 -9.91 10.13 5.73
CA GLY A 76 -10.43 8.87 6.28
C GLY A 76 -10.57 7.73 5.26
N LEU A 77 -10.27 7.96 3.99
CA LEU A 77 -10.36 6.96 2.91
C LEU A 77 -8.97 6.47 2.48
N PRO A 78 -8.84 5.18 2.15
CA PRO A 78 -7.60 4.61 1.65
C PRO A 78 -7.29 5.12 0.24
N VAL A 79 -6.00 5.26 -0.06
CA VAL A 79 -5.51 5.63 -1.38
C VAL A 79 -4.97 4.41 -2.10
N PHE A 80 -5.32 4.27 -3.38
CA PHE A 80 -4.84 3.21 -4.26
C PHE A 80 -4.15 3.81 -5.48
N GLU A 81 -2.98 3.30 -5.84
CA GLU A 81 -2.29 3.67 -7.06
C GLU A 81 -3.00 3.05 -8.27
N SER A 82 -3.23 3.82 -9.32
CA SER A 82 -3.92 3.34 -10.50
C SER A 82 -3.02 2.60 -11.49
N ARG A 83 -1.74 2.97 -11.52
CA ARG A 83 -0.78 2.42 -12.49
C ARG A 83 0.65 2.41 -11.94
N GLY A 84 1.36 1.33 -12.26
CA GLY A 84 2.78 1.22 -11.97
C GLY A 84 3.07 0.74 -10.56
N ARG A 85 4.05 1.38 -9.90
CA ARG A 85 4.47 1.04 -8.55
C ARG A 85 3.52 1.65 -7.53
N ASP A 86 3.18 0.90 -6.50
CA ASP A 86 2.31 1.38 -5.42
C ASP A 86 3.02 2.46 -4.57
N LEU A 87 2.82 3.71 -4.96
CA LEU A 87 3.34 4.87 -4.25
C LEU A 87 2.41 5.39 -3.14
N ALA A 88 1.28 4.73 -2.94
CA ALA A 88 0.33 5.03 -1.88
C ALA A 88 0.51 4.12 -0.65
N SER A 89 1.51 3.22 -0.66
CA SER A 89 1.69 2.24 0.40
C SER A 89 3.15 2.08 0.84
N ILE A 90 3.30 1.65 2.08
CA ILE A 90 4.55 1.16 2.65
C ILE A 90 4.40 -0.35 2.83
N HIS A 91 5.32 -1.12 2.26
CA HIS A 91 5.31 -2.57 2.37
C HIS A 91 6.48 -3.04 3.23
N VAL A 92 6.21 -3.97 4.13
CA VAL A 92 7.22 -4.56 5.01
C VAL A 92 7.03 -6.07 5.02
N THR A 93 8.06 -6.81 4.66
CA THR A 93 8.11 -8.27 4.79
C THR A 93 9.02 -8.65 5.94
N ARG A 94 8.55 -9.55 6.79
CA ARG A 94 9.30 -10.10 7.90
C ARG A 94 9.39 -11.61 7.77
N SER A 95 10.57 -12.16 8.01
CA SER A 95 10.79 -13.61 8.13
C SER A 95 11.68 -13.90 9.32
N GLY A 96 11.39 -14.94 10.09
CA GLY A 96 12.15 -15.30 11.28
C GLY A 96 12.29 -14.19 12.33
N GLY A 97 11.31 -13.28 12.42
CA GLY A 97 11.32 -12.13 13.34
C GLY A 97 12.17 -10.94 12.87
N GLN A 98 12.74 -10.98 11.66
CA GLN A 98 13.54 -9.91 11.08
C GLN A 98 12.85 -9.34 9.83
N VAL A 99 12.98 -8.03 9.61
CA VAL A 99 12.55 -7.40 8.36
C VAL A 99 13.53 -7.80 7.26
N THR A 100 13.01 -8.46 6.24
CA THR A 100 13.76 -8.92 5.06
C THR A 100 13.57 -8.05 3.86
N GLU A 101 12.39 -7.46 3.70
CA GLU A 101 12.10 -6.53 2.62
C GLU A 101 11.31 -5.34 3.16
N PHE A 102 11.61 -4.18 2.60
CA PHE A 102 10.92 -2.94 2.91
C PHE A 102 10.90 -2.05 1.70
N SER A 103 9.77 -1.44 1.45
CA SER A 103 9.65 -0.45 0.39
C SER A 103 8.67 0.64 0.77
N ARG A 104 8.95 1.88 0.33
CA ARG A 104 8.14 3.05 0.64
C ARG A 104 8.30 4.18 -0.38
N PRO A 105 7.28 5.01 -0.54
CA PRO A 105 7.45 6.30 -1.21
C PRO A 105 8.32 7.25 -0.37
N LEU A 106 9.06 8.13 -1.05
CA LEU A 106 9.95 9.14 -0.46
C LEU A 106 9.46 10.58 -0.71
N TYR A 107 8.20 10.78 -0.89
CA TYR A 107 7.61 12.11 -0.99
C TYR A 107 6.63 12.36 0.16
N ASN A 108 6.42 13.63 0.45
CA ASN A 108 5.34 14.08 1.31
C ASN A 108 4.29 14.78 0.42
N LEU A 109 3.03 14.54 0.70
CA LEU A 109 1.98 15.32 0.07
C LEU A 109 2.01 16.76 0.58
N ASP A 110 2.01 17.71 -0.34
CA ASP A 110 1.70 19.10 0.03
C ASP A 110 0.22 19.16 0.43
N GLN A 111 -0.03 19.67 1.63
CA GLN A 111 -1.40 19.79 2.14
C GLN A 111 -2.17 20.97 1.54
N SER A 112 -1.52 21.77 0.70
CA SER A 112 -2.15 22.87 -0.02
C SER A 112 -2.56 22.39 -1.41
N PRO A 113 -3.84 22.08 -1.63
CA PRO A 113 -4.29 21.63 -2.94
C PRO A 113 -4.08 22.73 -4.00
N LEU A 114 -3.58 22.35 -5.17
CA LEU A 114 -3.38 23.26 -6.30
C LEU A 114 -4.70 23.76 -6.89
N ASP A 115 -5.73 22.91 -6.78
CA ASP A 115 -7.09 23.18 -7.26
C ASP A 115 -8.11 23.03 -6.14
N ALA A 116 -9.27 23.67 -6.32
CA ALA A 116 -10.40 23.48 -5.42
C ALA A 116 -10.86 22.03 -5.44
N LYS A 117 -11.14 21.49 -4.24
CA LYS A 117 -11.78 20.17 -4.10
C LYS A 117 -13.09 20.18 -4.88
N ARG A 118 -13.26 19.21 -5.77
CA ARG A 118 -14.51 18.99 -6.50
C ARG A 118 -15.29 17.85 -5.85
N THR A 119 -16.60 18.04 -5.73
CA THR A 119 -17.49 16.95 -5.33
C THR A 119 -17.74 16.05 -6.55
N MET A 120 -17.55 14.75 -6.38
CA MET A 120 -17.88 13.75 -7.38
C MET A 120 -19.04 12.89 -6.86
N GLU A 121 -19.96 12.55 -7.75
CA GLU A 121 -21.03 11.62 -7.45
C GLU A 121 -20.57 10.22 -7.85
N LEU A 122 -20.63 9.29 -6.90
CA LEU A 122 -20.33 7.88 -7.14
C LEU A 122 -21.64 7.11 -7.34
N ALA A 123 -21.56 6.00 -8.07
CA ALA A 123 -22.69 5.08 -8.20
C ALA A 123 -23.17 4.58 -6.84
N ALA A 124 -24.45 4.27 -6.74
CA ALA A 124 -25.02 3.74 -5.51
C ALA A 124 -24.38 2.39 -5.14
N GLY A 125 -24.16 2.16 -3.84
CA GLY A 125 -23.50 0.94 -3.37
C GLY A 125 -24.19 -0.35 -3.80
N GLN A 126 -25.52 -0.32 -3.98
CA GLN A 126 -26.27 -1.48 -4.47
C GLN A 126 -25.95 -1.81 -5.93
N ASP A 127 -25.74 -0.81 -6.78
CA ASP A 127 -25.39 -1.02 -8.19
C ASP A 127 -23.98 -1.59 -8.30
N ILE A 128 -23.06 -1.12 -7.45
CA ILE A 128 -21.72 -1.67 -7.33
C ILE A 128 -21.76 -3.12 -6.88
N LEU A 129 -22.53 -3.44 -5.84
CA LEU A 129 -22.65 -4.80 -5.34
C LEU A 129 -23.14 -5.74 -6.45
N ASN A 130 -24.20 -5.38 -7.14
CA ASN A 130 -24.77 -6.18 -8.23
C ASN A 130 -23.72 -6.41 -9.34
N TYR A 131 -23.00 -5.36 -9.73
CA TYR A 131 -21.97 -5.44 -10.76
C TYR A 131 -20.81 -6.37 -10.37
N VAL A 132 -20.27 -6.24 -9.14
CA VAL A 132 -19.13 -7.06 -8.71
C VAL A 132 -19.52 -8.50 -8.46
N GLU A 133 -20.75 -8.78 -7.99
CA GLU A 133 -21.29 -10.13 -7.85
C GLU A 133 -21.45 -10.82 -9.21
N GLU A 134 -21.87 -10.10 -10.23
CA GLU A 134 -21.96 -10.61 -11.59
C GLU A 134 -20.57 -10.89 -12.20
N LYS A 135 -19.61 -9.98 -11.96
CA LYS A 135 -18.28 -10.04 -12.55
C LYS A 135 -17.36 -11.06 -11.90
N PHE A 136 -17.37 -11.17 -10.59
CA PHE A 136 -16.43 -11.99 -9.82
C PHE A 136 -17.10 -13.21 -9.16
N GLY A 137 -18.39 -13.17 -8.94
CA GLY A 137 -19.12 -14.12 -8.11
C GLY A 137 -19.17 -13.69 -6.63
N PRO A 138 -20.30 -13.88 -5.96
CA PRO A 138 -20.51 -13.36 -4.60
C PRO A 138 -19.62 -14.02 -3.55
N GLN A 139 -19.10 -15.23 -3.81
CA GLN A 139 -18.23 -15.97 -2.87
C GLN A 139 -16.76 -15.53 -2.94
N GLU A 140 -16.35 -14.86 -4.01
CA GLU A 140 -14.98 -14.40 -4.21
C GLU A 140 -14.76 -12.98 -3.67
N ILE A 141 -15.83 -12.26 -3.33
CA ILE A 141 -15.76 -10.89 -2.86
C ILE A 141 -15.47 -10.87 -1.36
N GLU A 142 -14.29 -10.38 -1.00
CA GLU A 142 -13.86 -10.23 0.39
C GLU A 142 -14.30 -8.90 1.00
N ASN A 143 -14.25 -7.82 0.21
CA ASN A 143 -14.56 -6.49 0.69
C ASN A 143 -14.97 -5.55 -0.46
N ILE A 144 -15.80 -4.56 -0.16
CA ILE A 144 -16.14 -3.46 -1.07
C ILE A 144 -16.05 -2.16 -0.29
N ARG A 145 -15.38 -1.15 -0.84
CA ARG A 145 -15.27 0.17 -0.19
C ARG A 145 -14.95 1.29 -1.15
N ILE A 146 -15.17 2.51 -0.69
CA ILE A 146 -14.72 3.72 -1.36
C ILE A 146 -13.27 4.00 -0.95
N GLY A 147 -12.48 4.45 -1.91
CA GLY A 147 -11.12 4.93 -1.71
C GLY A 147 -10.78 6.01 -2.74
N TYR A 148 -9.55 6.51 -2.67
CA TYR A 148 -9.04 7.42 -3.68
C TYR A 148 -8.16 6.68 -4.67
N LYS A 149 -8.44 6.86 -5.94
CA LYS A 149 -7.53 6.52 -7.03
C LYS A 149 -6.48 7.60 -7.13
N MET A 150 -5.22 7.23 -7.02
CA MET A 150 -4.09 8.13 -7.15
C MET A 150 -3.49 8.02 -8.54
N ASP A 151 -3.48 9.11 -9.28
CA ASP A 151 -2.80 9.24 -10.55
C ASP A 151 -1.74 10.34 -10.48
N ARG A 152 -0.56 10.08 -11.05
CA ARG A 152 0.51 11.06 -11.17
C ARG A 152 0.67 11.54 -12.59
N THR A 153 0.82 12.83 -12.74
CA THR A 153 1.23 13.44 -14.01
C THR A 153 2.76 13.53 -14.08
N ASP A 154 3.29 13.77 -15.27
CA ASP A 154 4.74 13.93 -15.51
C ASP A 154 5.37 15.12 -14.76
N HIS A 155 4.56 16.02 -14.21
CA HIS A 155 4.99 17.22 -13.50
C HIS A 155 4.92 17.12 -11.98
N LEU A 156 4.93 15.92 -11.41
CA LEU A 156 4.83 15.68 -9.96
C LEU A 156 3.50 16.15 -9.33
N VAL A 157 2.50 16.44 -10.15
CA VAL A 157 1.15 16.69 -9.67
C VAL A 157 0.44 15.37 -9.44
N ILE A 158 -0.13 15.21 -8.27
CA ILE A 158 -0.89 14.02 -7.89
C ILE A 158 -2.36 14.37 -7.87
N HIS A 159 -3.15 13.58 -8.58
CA HIS A 159 -4.62 13.67 -8.58
C HIS A 159 -5.18 12.54 -7.73
N PHE A 160 -6.16 12.88 -6.91
CA PHE A 160 -6.93 11.93 -6.12
C PHE A 160 -8.38 12.00 -6.57
N GLU A 161 -8.88 10.89 -7.07
CA GLU A 161 -10.26 10.74 -7.54
C GLU A 161 -10.98 9.66 -6.74
N PRO A 162 -12.12 9.96 -6.09
CA PRO A 162 -12.86 8.94 -5.37
C PRO A 162 -13.38 7.87 -6.32
N SER A 163 -13.26 6.61 -5.91
CA SER A 163 -13.70 5.45 -6.70
C SER A 163 -14.14 4.32 -5.78
N TRP A 164 -14.91 3.39 -6.31
CA TRP A 164 -15.19 2.13 -5.65
C TRP A 164 -14.08 1.12 -5.88
N TYR A 165 -13.82 0.31 -4.87
CA TYR A 165 -12.85 -0.77 -4.90
C TYR A 165 -13.47 -2.05 -4.36
N VAL A 166 -13.13 -3.18 -5.01
CA VAL A 166 -13.47 -4.52 -4.56
C VAL A 166 -12.20 -5.30 -4.27
N GLN A 167 -12.20 -6.07 -3.20
CA GLN A 167 -11.12 -7.01 -2.87
C GLN A 167 -11.52 -8.42 -3.25
N VAL A 168 -10.68 -9.08 -4.06
CA VAL A 168 -10.84 -10.45 -4.52
C VAL A 168 -9.46 -11.11 -4.44
N ASP A 169 -9.36 -12.27 -3.80
CA ASP A 169 -8.10 -12.99 -3.57
C ASP A 169 -7.00 -12.09 -2.99
N GLY A 170 -7.34 -11.28 -1.99
CA GLY A 170 -6.43 -10.34 -1.35
C GLY A 170 -6.02 -9.13 -2.19
N SER A 171 -6.42 -9.06 -3.45
CA SER A 171 -6.07 -7.96 -4.38
C SER A 171 -7.20 -6.96 -4.54
N TRP A 172 -6.85 -5.69 -4.66
CA TRP A 172 -7.81 -4.61 -4.82
C TRP A 172 -7.96 -4.19 -6.28
N TYR A 173 -9.19 -4.07 -6.74
CA TYR A 173 -9.57 -3.66 -8.09
C TYR A 173 -10.49 -2.44 -8.03
N SER A 174 -10.21 -1.44 -8.86
CA SER A 174 -11.16 -0.32 -9.04
C SER A 174 -12.39 -0.81 -9.79
N VAL A 175 -13.55 -0.28 -9.42
CA VAL A 175 -14.83 -0.59 -10.05
C VAL A 175 -15.34 0.65 -10.76
N ASP A 176 -15.52 0.55 -12.07
CA ASP A 176 -16.21 1.53 -12.89
C ASP A 176 -17.38 0.84 -13.59
N LEU A 177 -18.60 1.39 -13.42
CA LEU A 177 -19.81 0.85 -14.06
C LEU A 177 -19.89 1.19 -15.55
N ASN A 178 -18.98 2.03 -16.06
CA ASN A 178 -18.97 2.45 -17.46
C ASN A 178 -17.92 1.69 -18.31
N ASP A 179 -17.22 0.73 -17.69
CA ASP A 179 -16.22 -0.13 -18.36
C ASP A 179 -16.83 -1.42 -18.95
#